data_609e546779c8c019ced319d5f96c657d
#
_entry.id   609e546779c8c019ced319d5f96c657d
#
_cell.length_a   1.000
_cell.length_b   1.000
_cell.length_c   1.000
_cell.angle_alpha   90.00
_cell.angle_beta   90.00
_cell.angle_gamma   90.00
#
_symmetry.space_group_name_H-M   'P 1'
#
loop_
_entity.id
_entity.type
_entity.pdbx_description
1 polymer ?
#
loop_
_entity_poly.entity_id
_entity_poly.type
_entity_poly.pdbx_seq_one_letter_code
_entity_poly.pdbx_strand_id
1 'polypeptide(L)'
;MGIGLPKFAGKQLAEWLYVRRVHSFDEMSNISLKGRESLKDRYLVGRHAPVREAVSADGTRKYLFEISDLGASGSQSAPQYVESVYIPEEDRATLCVSTQAGCKMGCRFCMTGTLGFHGNLSAAEILNQVFEIDAMAVADGREALSNLVFMGEGEPMDNIDEVLRTLTIMTASYGCAWSPKRITVSTVGVPAMKRFLDKSECHLAVSMHNPFSIERALIMPAEKIMSVTEVISLLKQYDWSHQRRVSFEYICWAGQNDTPRHAKELLRLLKGLNCRINLIRFHEGVENVARTNKDERHFPGSDEKQMEWLRDYLTANGVTTTIRRSRGEDILAACGMLVNSLSSNR
;
A
#
# COMPACT_ATOMS: atom_id res chain seq x y z
N MET A 1 -3.72 30.48 -5.66
CA MET A 1 -4.26 31.48 -4.72
C MET A 1 -3.10 32.20 -4.07
N GLY A 2 -3.07 33.52 -4.09
CA GLY A 2 -1.88 34.26 -3.72
C GLY A 2 -1.68 34.33 -2.21
N ILE A 3 -0.67 33.60 -1.73
CA ILE A 3 -0.09 33.81 -0.39
C ILE A 3 0.91 35.01 -0.41
N GLY A 4 0.85 35.85 -1.43
CA GLY A 4 1.75 36.99 -1.56
C GLY A 4 3.23 36.65 -1.84
N LEU A 5 3.53 35.38 -2.11
CA LEU A 5 4.89 34.94 -2.48
C LEU A 5 5.13 35.11 -3.99
N PRO A 6 6.35 35.46 -4.41
CA PRO A 6 6.71 35.53 -5.82
C PRO A 6 6.61 34.15 -6.49
N LYS A 7 6.37 34.09 -7.81
CA LYS A 7 6.18 32.84 -8.55
C LYS A 7 7.32 31.82 -8.38
N PHE A 8 8.55 32.27 -8.26
CA PHE A 8 9.70 31.39 -8.06
C PHE A 8 9.74 30.72 -6.69
N ALA A 9 9.04 31.27 -5.68
CA ALA A 9 8.98 30.67 -4.35
C ALA A 9 8.37 29.26 -4.35
N GLY A 10 7.55 28.92 -5.35
CA GLY A 10 7.01 27.56 -5.50
C GLY A 10 8.09 26.49 -5.63
N LYS A 11 9.17 26.76 -6.41
CA LYS A 11 10.31 25.84 -6.52
C LYS A 11 11.11 25.74 -5.22
N GLN A 12 11.30 26.88 -4.53
CA GLN A 12 11.98 26.90 -3.24
C GLN A 12 11.21 26.10 -2.19
N LEU A 13 9.88 26.30 -2.12
CA LEU A 13 9.01 25.54 -1.22
C LEU A 13 9.06 24.03 -1.52
N ALA A 14 8.98 23.63 -2.79
CA ALA A 14 9.07 22.25 -3.20
C ALA A 14 10.42 21.62 -2.79
N GLU A 15 11.54 22.34 -2.98
CA GLU A 15 12.86 21.89 -2.52
C GLU A 15 12.90 21.67 -1.01
N TRP A 16 12.40 22.64 -0.23
CA TRP A 16 12.39 22.54 1.22
C TRP A 16 11.51 21.39 1.71
N LEU A 17 10.30 21.26 1.16
CA LEU A 17 9.33 20.25 1.59
C LEU A 17 9.71 18.83 1.15
N TYR A 18 10.17 18.65 -0.10
CA TYR A 18 10.29 17.32 -0.70
C TYR A 18 11.72 16.81 -0.82
N VAL A 19 12.70 17.70 -0.92
CA VAL A 19 14.12 17.33 -1.02
C VAL A 19 14.80 17.45 0.34
N ARG A 20 14.70 18.61 1.00
CA ARG A 20 15.29 18.85 2.33
C ARG A 20 14.44 18.30 3.47
N ARG A 21 13.15 18.11 3.22
CA ARG A 21 12.20 17.48 4.13
C ARG A 21 12.15 18.13 5.52
N VAL A 22 12.07 19.44 5.55
CA VAL A 22 12.03 20.23 6.78
C VAL A 22 10.76 19.96 7.60
N HIS A 23 10.85 20.18 8.91
CA HIS A 23 9.72 20.05 9.85
C HIS A 23 9.03 21.37 10.12
N SER A 24 9.67 22.50 9.80
CA SER A 24 9.15 23.85 10.06
C SER A 24 9.42 24.79 8.90
N PHE A 25 8.51 25.75 8.67
CA PHE A 25 8.75 26.86 7.75
C PHE A 25 9.92 27.75 8.19
N ASP A 26 10.31 27.73 9.47
CA ASP A 26 11.45 28.52 9.98
C ASP A 26 12.79 28.06 9.42
N GLU A 27 12.91 26.80 9.03
CA GLU A 27 14.10 26.23 8.40
C GLU A 27 14.33 26.75 6.97
N MET A 28 13.29 27.30 6.32
CA MET A 28 13.32 27.72 4.91
C MET A 28 14.04 29.05 4.74
N SER A 29 15.36 29.05 4.89
CA SER A 29 16.21 30.26 4.98
C SER A 29 16.16 31.18 3.76
N ASN A 30 15.84 30.67 2.56
CA ASN A 30 15.70 31.46 1.34
C ASN A 30 14.26 31.95 1.08
N ILE A 31 13.32 31.70 1.98
CA ILE A 31 11.99 32.30 2.01
C ILE A 31 12.04 33.50 2.98
N SER A 32 11.53 34.64 2.56
CA SER A 32 11.51 35.83 3.42
C SER A 32 10.75 35.57 4.72
N LEU A 33 11.15 36.28 5.80
CA LEU A 33 10.48 36.14 7.11
C LEU A 33 8.97 36.33 6.99
N LYS A 34 8.53 37.42 6.32
CA LYS A 34 7.11 37.72 6.07
C LYS A 34 6.43 36.54 5.30
N GLY A 35 7.15 35.92 4.34
CA GLY A 35 6.65 34.80 3.60
C GLY A 35 6.47 33.56 4.49
N ARG A 36 7.43 33.28 5.38
CA ARG A 36 7.35 32.16 6.34
C ARG A 36 6.20 32.36 7.34
N GLU A 37 6.03 33.58 7.87
CA GLU A 37 4.89 33.90 8.74
C GLU A 37 3.56 33.72 8.03
N SER A 38 3.42 34.23 6.81
CA SER A 38 2.20 34.04 6.01
C SER A 38 1.89 32.59 5.67
N LEU A 39 2.92 31.74 5.60
CA LEU A 39 2.75 30.28 5.46
C LEU A 39 2.26 29.66 6.77
N LYS A 40 2.87 30.01 7.91
CA LYS A 40 2.49 29.50 9.24
C LYS A 40 1.05 29.82 9.60
N ASP A 41 0.56 31.01 9.22
CA ASP A 41 -0.81 31.44 9.48
C ASP A 41 -1.87 30.57 8.77
N ARG A 42 -1.48 29.81 7.74
CA ARG A 42 -2.43 29.13 6.87
C ARG A 42 -2.16 27.65 6.67
N TYR A 43 -0.94 27.20 6.93
CA TYR A 43 -0.49 25.85 6.62
C TYR A 43 0.39 25.29 7.74
N LEU A 44 0.39 23.97 7.81
CA LEU A 44 1.36 23.20 8.58
C LEU A 44 2.26 22.46 7.60
N VAL A 45 3.51 22.20 7.96
CA VAL A 45 4.38 21.32 7.17
C VAL A 45 3.87 19.89 7.23
N GLY A 46 3.18 19.52 8.31
CA GLY A 46 2.48 18.25 8.46
C GLY A 46 3.42 17.05 8.72
N ARG A 47 4.66 17.31 9.13
CA ARG A 47 5.62 16.28 9.49
C ARG A 47 5.62 16.02 10.98
N HIS A 48 5.49 14.75 11.35
CA HIS A 48 5.52 14.28 12.74
C HIS A 48 6.04 12.86 12.82
N ALA A 49 6.78 12.56 13.87
CA ALA A 49 7.35 11.24 14.12
C ALA A 49 6.24 10.19 14.39
N PRO A 50 6.50 8.91 14.15
CA PRO A 50 5.61 7.84 14.57
C PRO A 50 5.52 7.81 16.11
N VAL A 51 4.35 7.46 16.63
CA VAL A 51 4.10 7.37 18.08
C VAL A 51 4.58 6.05 18.68
N ARG A 52 4.80 5.04 17.85
CA ARG A 52 5.29 3.71 18.27
C ARG A 52 6.09 3.04 17.16
N GLU A 53 7.06 2.22 17.56
CA GLU A 53 7.82 1.32 16.71
C GLU A 53 7.81 -0.09 17.30
N ALA A 54 7.74 -1.10 16.43
CA ALA A 54 7.98 -2.51 16.76
C ALA A 54 9.03 -3.07 15.79
N VAL A 55 9.96 -3.87 16.31
CA VAL A 55 11.09 -4.42 15.55
C VAL A 55 11.01 -5.94 15.55
N SER A 56 11.00 -6.52 14.35
CA SER A 56 11.02 -7.95 14.11
C SER A 56 12.43 -8.52 14.22
N ALA A 57 12.51 -9.81 14.52
CA ALA A 57 13.77 -10.55 14.51
C ALA A 57 14.47 -10.56 13.13
N ASP A 58 13.73 -10.38 12.04
CA ASP A 58 14.26 -10.31 10.67
C ASP A 58 14.66 -8.88 10.22
N GLY A 59 14.64 -7.92 11.15
CA GLY A 59 14.97 -6.51 10.91
C GLY A 59 13.83 -5.66 10.36
N THR A 60 12.68 -6.25 10.04
CA THR A 60 11.47 -5.51 9.66
C THR A 60 11.01 -4.63 10.81
N ARG A 61 10.57 -3.41 10.50
CA ARG A 61 10.08 -2.47 11.51
C ARG A 61 8.69 -1.98 11.17
N LYS A 62 7.80 -2.00 12.12
CA LYS A 62 6.44 -1.50 12.02
C LYS A 62 6.31 -0.22 12.83
N TYR A 63 5.80 0.82 12.21
CA TYR A 63 5.62 2.15 12.77
C TYR A 63 4.15 2.49 12.85
N LEU A 64 3.73 3.11 13.94
CA LEU A 64 2.37 3.59 14.15
C LEU A 64 2.37 5.12 14.08
N PHE A 65 1.58 5.68 13.18
CA PHE A 65 1.39 7.13 13.03
C PHE A 65 0.01 7.54 13.52
N GLU A 66 -0.05 8.63 14.27
CA GLU A 66 -1.30 9.29 14.61
C GLU A 66 -1.78 10.11 13.41
N ILE A 67 -3.05 10.02 13.08
CA ILE A 67 -3.70 10.76 11.99
C ILE A 67 -4.60 11.82 12.60
N SER A 68 -4.27 13.08 12.36
CA SER A 68 -4.90 14.22 13.01
C SER A 68 -6.03 14.85 12.20
N ASP A 69 -6.15 14.55 10.90
CA ASP A 69 -7.09 15.27 10.01
C ASP A 69 -7.82 14.32 9.04
N LEU A 70 -8.70 13.48 9.55
CA LEU A 70 -9.54 12.61 8.72
C LEU A 70 -10.77 13.35 8.13
N GLY A 71 -10.54 14.58 7.63
CA GLY A 71 -11.59 15.37 6.94
C GLY A 71 -12.66 15.89 7.88
N ALA A 72 -12.68 17.18 8.04
CA ALA A 72 -13.54 17.96 8.90
C ALA A 72 -15.04 17.63 8.80
N SER A 73 -15.48 16.64 9.55
CA SER A 73 -16.82 16.62 10.13
C SER A 73 -16.62 16.78 11.64
N GLY A 74 -16.73 18.00 12.11
CA GLY A 74 -16.45 18.55 13.42
C GLY A 74 -16.99 17.84 14.67
N SER A 75 -16.69 16.57 14.84
CA SER A 75 -16.83 15.86 16.09
C SER A 75 -15.43 15.46 16.58
N GLN A 76 -15.16 15.67 17.87
CA GLN A 76 -14.01 15.16 18.58
C GLN A 76 -14.03 13.62 18.54
N SER A 77 -13.68 13.03 17.39
CA SER A 77 -13.44 11.60 17.31
C SER A 77 -12.10 11.27 17.98
N ALA A 78 -12.02 10.11 18.62
CA ALA A 78 -10.77 9.62 19.19
C ALA A 78 -9.65 9.64 18.12
N PRO A 79 -8.38 9.85 18.50
CA PRO A 79 -7.26 9.80 17.58
C PRO A 79 -7.29 8.53 16.73
N GLN A 80 -7.06 8.66 15.44
CA GLN A 80 -6.94 7.53 14.53
C GLN A 80 -5.47 7.26 14.28
N TYR A 81 -5.15 6.01 13.99
CA TYR A 81 -3.78 5.59 13.77
C TYR A 81 -3.68 4.74 12.51
N VAL A 82 -2.53 4.76 11.87
CA VAL A 82 -2.21 3.86 10.76
C VAL A 82 -0.81 3.27 10.92
N GLU A 83 -0.61 2.09 10.39
CA GLU A 83 0.66 1.38 10.44
C GLU A 83 1.39 1.49 9.10
N SER A 84 2.71 1.60 9.17
CA SER A 84 3.63 1.52 8.03
C SER A 84 4.74 0.52 8.34
N VAL A 85 5.27 -0.15 7.31
CA VAL A 85 6.27 -1.20 7.51
C VAL A 85 7.52 -0.92 6.68
N TYR A 86 8.66 -0.76 7.35
CA TYR A 86 9.98 -0.73 6.75
C TYR A 86 10.52 -2.16 6.64
N ILE A 87 10.85 -2.57 5.42
CA ILE A 87 11.30 -3.93 5.10
C ILE A 87 12.72 -3.83 4.53
N PRO A 88 13.77 -4.16 5.32
CA PRO A 88 15.14 -4.17 4.84
C PRO A 88 15.43 -5.43 4.01
N GLU A 89 16.25 -5.27 2.99
CA GLU A 89 16.90 -6.32 2.22
C GLU A 89 18.39 -5.98 2.08
N GLU A 90 19.22 -6.86 1.52
CA GLU A 90 20.68 -6.68 1.48
C GLU A 90 21.13 -5.36 0.82
N ASP A 91 20.45 -4.94 -0.25
CA ASP A 91 20.83 -3.80 -1.09
C ASP A 91 19.72 -2.77 -1.28
N ARG A 92 18.61 -2.92 -0.54
CA ARG A 92 17.43 -2.06 -0.68
C ARG A 92 16.58 -2.06 0.58
N ALA A 93 15.79 -1.01 0.72
CA ALA A 93 14.72 -0.95 1.70
C ALA A 93 13.40 -0.61 1.01
N THR A 94 12.35 -1.34 1.36
CA THR A 94 10.99 -1.13 0.88
C THR A 94 10.13 -0.59 2.02
N LEU A 95 9.38 0.48 1.77
CA LEU A 95 8.35 0.94 2.68
C LEU A 95 6.97 0.52 2.19
N CYS A 96 6.21 -0.12 3.05
CA CYS A 96 4.79 -0.36 2.89
C CYS A 96 4.01 0.74 3.60
N VAL A 97 3.24 1.55 2.84
CA VAL A 97 2.47 2.68 3.37
C VAL A 97 0.98 2.43 3.35
N SER A 98 0.30 3.04 4.30
CA SER A 98 -1.16 3.09 4.42
C SER A 98 -1.74 4.29 3.69
N THR A 99 -2.97 4.15 3.17
CA THR A 99 -3.70 5.20 2.45
C THR A 99 -5.03 5.58 3.09
N GLN A 100 -5.49 4.78 4.04
CA GLN A 100 -6.72 5.00 4.79
C GLN A 100 -6.50 4.56 6.24
N ALA A 101 -7.23 5.12 7.17
CA ALA A 101 -7.39 4.55 8.49
C ALA A 101 -8.53 3.53 8.43
N GLY A 102 -8.15 2.24 8.57
CA GLY A 102 -9.04 1.13 8.29
C GLY A 102 -9.37 0.94 6.80
N CYS A 103 -10.36 0.10 6.48
CA CYS A 103 -10.73 -0.21 5.09
C CYS A 103 -12.18 -0.67 4.98
N LYS A 104 -12.93 -0.16 3.99
CA LYS A 104 -14.32 -0.56 3.75
C LYS A 104 -14.50 -1.75 2.80
N MET A 105 -13.41 -2.29 2.23
CA MET A 105 -13.50 -3.38 1.25
C MET A 105 -13.93 -4.71 1.88
N GLY A 106 -13.71 -4.91 3.19
CA GLY A 106 -14.22 -6.04 3.95
C GLY A 106 -13.66 -7.40 3.50
N CYS A 107 -12.42 -7.44 2.99
CA CYS A 107 -11.74 -8.68 2.65
C CYS A 107 -11.59 -9.56 3.90
N ARG A 108 -12.11 -10.80 3.84
CA ARG A 108 -12.23 -11.68 5.03
C ARG A 108 -10.90 -12.17 5.60
N PHE A 109 -9.84 -12.11 4.81
CA PHE A 109 -8.49 -12.51 5.19
C PHE A 109 -7.62 -11.33 5.67
N CYS A 110 -8.17 -10.11 5.68
CA CYS A 110 -7.41 -8.90 6.00
C CYS A 110 -7.85 -8.33 7.34
N MET A 111 -6.93 -8.18 8.27
CA MET A 111 -7.21 -7.62 9.60
C MET A 111 -7.68 -6.17 9.52
N THR A 112 -7.09 -5.36 8.64
CA THR A 112 -7.55 -3.97 8.40
C THR A 112 -9.03 -3.92 7.98
N GLY A 113 -9.52 -4.94 7.25
CA GLY A 113 -10.93 -5.05 6.87
C GLY A 113 -11.88 -5.23 8.05
N THR A 114 -11.39 -5.66 9.21
CA THR A 114 -12.18 -5.83 10.44
C THR A 114 -12.27 -4.55 11.27
N LEU A 115 -11.37 -3.60 11.05
CA LEU A 115 -11.33 -2.33 11.78
C LEU A 115 -12.44 -1.36 11.37
N GLY A 116 -13.10 -1.61 10.23
CA GLY A 116 -13.99 -0.65 9.60
C GLY A 116 -13.23 0.45 8.87
N PHE A 117 -13.94 1.46 8.40
CA PHE A 117 -13.39 2.60 7.70
C PHE A 117 -13.54 3.87 8.55
N HIS A 118 -12.44 4.55 8.81
CA HIS A 118 -12.40 5.76 9.63
C HIS A 118 -12.11 7.01 8.80
N GLY A 119 -11.42 6.88 7.65
CA GLY A 119 -11.17 8.01 6.75
C GLY A 119 -10.04 7.79 5.76
N ASN A 120 -9.98 8.67 4.77
CA ASN A 120 -8.90 8.73 3.79
C ASN A 120 -7.75 9.56 4.33
N LEU A 121 -6.51 9.10 4.13
CA LEU A 121 -5.33 9.90 4.40
C LEU A 121 -5.14 10.93 3.29
N SER A 122 -4.74 12.14 3.67
CA SER A 122 -4.26 13.15 2.73
C SER A 122 -2.90 12.73 2.12
N ALA A 123 -2.53 13.35 1.00
CA ALA A 123 -1.20 13.13 0.42
C ALA A 123 -0.08 13.53 1.38
N ALA A 124 -0.30 14.52 2.24
CA ALA A 124 0.67 14.93 3.26
C ALA A 124 0.89 13.83 4.30
N GLU A 125 -0.17 13.18 4.78
CA GLU A 125 -0.08 12.08 5.74
C GLU A 125 0.54 10.82 5.13
N ILE A 126 0.28 10.55 3.85
CA ILE A 126 0.94 9.45 3.13
C ILE A 126 2.45 9.76 2.98
N LEU A 127 2.81 10.96 2.56
CA LEU A 127 4.21 11.40 2.42
C LEU A 127 4.94 11.48 3.76
N ASN A 128 4.24 11.83 4.85
CA ASN A 128 4.82 11.84 6.19
C ASN A 128 5.37 10.46 6.58
N GLN A 129 4.64 9.39 6.31
CA GLN A 129 5.11 8.01 6.53
C GLN A 129 6.44 7.77 5.79
N VAL A 130 6.54 8.21 4.52
CA VAL A 130 7.74 8.04 3.71
C VAL A 130 8.91 8.84 4.26
N PHE A 131 8.71 10.11 4.54
CA PHE A 131 9.79 11.03 4.89
C PHE A 131 10.33 10.79 6.30
N GLU A 132 9.46 10.50 7.27
CA GLU A 132 9.90 10.20 8.64
C GLU A 132 10.66 8.88 8.72
N ILE A 133 10.13 7.83 8.09
CA ILE A 133 10.79 6.51 8.16
C ILE A 133 12.13 6.53 7.40
N ASP A 134 12.21 7.22 6.25
CA ASP A 134 13.48 7.37 5.53
C ASP A 134 14.52 8.14 6.36
N ALA A 135 14.11 9.25 6.99
CA ALA A 135 14.99 10.04 7.85
C ALA A 135 15.47 9.24 9.07
N MET A 136 14.58 8.50 9.73
CA MET A 136 14.93 7.62 10.86
C MET A 136 15.87 6.49 10.42
N ALA A 137 15.63 5.86 9.26
CA ALA A 137 16.48 4.79 8.76
C ALA A 137 17.91 5.30 8.52
N VAL A 138 18.05 6.46 7.85
CA VAL A 138 19.36 7.08 7.59
C VAL A 138 20.05 7.50 8.90
N ALA A 139 19.32 8.10 9.84
CA ALA A 139 19.88 8.51 11.13
C ALA A 139 20.39 7.33 11.98
N ASP A 140 19.74 6.18 11.86
CA ASP A 140 20.13 4.91 12.54
C ASP A 140 21.21 4.13 11.76
N GLY A 141 21.72 4.65 10.65
CA GLY A 141 22.70 3.94 9.79
C GLY A 141 22.13 2.75 9.03
N ARG A 142 20.80 2.71 8.85
CA ARG A 142 20.10 1.71 8.04
C ARG A 142 20.00 2.15 6.58
N GLU A 143 19.67 1.20 5.69
CA GLU A 143 19.46 1.52 4.28
C GLU A 143 18.33 2.54 4.09
N ALA A 144 18.61 3.58 3.30
CA ALA A 144 17.62 4.54 2.86
C ALA A 144 16.55 3.87 2.00
N LEU A 145 15.34 4.42 1.99
CA LEU A 145 14.25 3.87 1.19
C LEU A 145 14.58 3.90 -0.29
N SER A 146 14.45 2.76 -0.94
CA SER A 146 14.63 2.60 -2.38
C SER A 146 13.34 2.21 -3.12
N ASN A 147 12.37 1.63 -2.41
CA ASN A 147 11.12 1.14 -2.97
C ASN A 147 9.93 1.53 -2.09
N LEU A 148 8.79 1.76 -2.72
CA LEU A 148 7.53 2.10 -2.04
C LEU A 148 6.41 1.18 -2.53
N VAL A 149 5.65 0.61 -1.59
CA VAL A 149 4.47 -0.18 -1.92
C VAL A 149 3.25 0.32 -1.14
N PHE A 150 2.17 0.55 -1.85
CA PHE A 150 0.88 0.94 -1.28
C PHE A 150 0.07 -0.32 -0.99
N MET A 151 0.50 -1.05 0.05
CA MET A 151 -0.04 -2.35 0.48
C MET A 151 -0.32 -2.41 1.98
N GLY A 152 -0.31 -1.25 2.66
CA GLY A 152 -0.68 -1.08 4.04
C GLY A 152 -2.20 -1.04 4.22
N GLU A 153 -2.67 -0.23 5.15
CA GLU A 153 -4.09 -0.08 5.42
C GLU A 153 -4.80 0.70 4.31
N GLY A 154 -6.01 0.21 3.95
CA GLY A 154 -6.90 0.85 2.99
C GLY A 154 -6.80 0.33 1.56
N GLU A 155 -7.76 0.77 0.73
CA GLU A 155 -7.78 0.55 -0.71
C GLU A 155 -7.30 1.83 -1.42
N PRO A 156 -6.10 1.82 -2.04
CA PRO A 156 -5.57 3.04 -2.66
C PRO A 156 -6.47 3.66 -3.74
N MET A 157 -7.20 2.84 -4.49
CA MET A 157 -8.09 3.34 -5.54
C MET A 157 -9.37 3.97 -4.97
N ASP A 158 -9.71 3.70 -3.72
CA ASP A 158 -10.80 4.38 -3.02
C ASP A 158 -10.39 5.77 -2.49
N ASN A 159 -9.08 6.01 -2.39
CA ASN A 159 -8.46 7.30 -2.09
C ASN A 159 -7.64 7.84 -3.27
N ILE A 160 -8.13 7.65 -4.49
CA ILE A 160 -7.36 7.83 -5.72
C ILE A 160 -6.80 9.25 -5.92
N ASP A 161 -7.50 10.28 -5.45
CA ASP A 161 -7.05 11.68 -5.60
C ASP A 161 -5.78 11.95 -4.81
N GLU A 162 -5.75 11.55 -3.55
CA GLU A 162 -4.59 11.74 -2.68
C GLU A 162 -3.43 10.81 -3.03
N VAL A 163 -3.75 9.58 -3.47
CA VAL A 163 -2.75 8.65 -3.99
C VAL A 163 -2.08 9.21 -5.24
N LEU A 164 -2.83 9.69 -6.23
CA LEU A 164 -2.25 10.29 -7.45
C LEU A 164 -1.44 11.56 -7.14
N ARG A 165 -1.87 12.37 -6.17
CA ARG A 165 -1.12 13.53 -5.70
C ARG A 165 0.21 13.12 -5.07
N THR A 166 0.19 12.10 -4.21
CA THR A 166 1.40 11.50 -3.62
C THR A 166 2.35 10.99 -4.69
N LEU A 167 1.85 10.21 -5.65
CA LEU A 167 2.66 9.67 -6.75
C LEU A 167 3.27 10.77 -7.60
N THR A 168 2.52 11.84 -7.88
CA THR A 168 3.04 13.01 -8.59
C THR A 168 4.20 13.66 -7.85
N ILE A 169 4.09 13.86 -6.54
CA ILE A 169 5.17 14.43 -5.72
C ILE A 169 6.37 13.49 -5.68
N MET A 170 6.14 12.19 -5.52
CA MET A 170 7.22 11.21 -5.48
C MET A 170 8.01 11.12 -6.79
N THR A 171 7.35 11.27 -7.95
CA THR A 171 7.97 11.02 -9.27
C THR A 171 8.39 12.28 -10.01
N ALA A 172 7.79 13.44 -9.74
CA ALA A 172 8.11 14.69 -10.42
C ALA A 172 9.52 15.20 -10.09
N SER A 173 10.16 15.85 -11.06
CA SER A 173 11.49 16.42 -10.92
C SER A 173 11.59 17.55 -9.89
N TYR A 174 10.48 18.19 -9.57
CA TYR A 174 10.39 19.20 -8.50
C TYR A 174 10.08 18.59 -7.12
N GLY A 175 9.74 17.31 -7.08
CA GLY A 175 9.44 16.55 -5.87
C GLY A 175 10.61 15.65 -5.47
N CYS A 176 10.33 14.38 -5.21
CA CYS A 176 11.35 13.41 -4.80
C CYS A 176 12.14 12.81 -5.97
N ALA A 177 11.70 13.00 -7.20
CA ALA A 177 12.30 12.51 -8.44
C ALA A 177 12.56 10.98 -8.49
N TRP A 178 11.71 10.20 -7.80
CA TRP A 178 11.82 8.74 -7.83
C TRP A 178 11.37 8.18 -9.19
N SER A 179 12.03 7.12 -9.62
CA SER A 179 11.56 6.35 -10.78
C SER A 179 10.21 5.70 -10.45
N PRO A 180 9.20 5.81 -11.35
CA PRO A 180 7.93 5.09 -11.20
C PRO A 180 8.09 3.57 -11.01
N LYS A 181 9.18 2.99 -11.53
CA LYS A 181 9.52 1.56 -11.38
C LYS A 181 9.77 1.13 -9.93
N ARG A 182 10.07 2.08 -9.04
CA ARG A 182 10.33 1.83 -7.62
C ARG A 182 9.06 1.89 -6.78
N ILE A 183 7.92 2.21 -7.41
CA ILE A 183 6.64 2.40 -6.72
C ILE A 183 5.62 1.40 -7.25
N THR A 184 4.98 0.66 -6.35
CA THR A 184 3.89 -0.27 -6.68
C THR A 184 2.64 0.12 -5.91
N VAL A 185 1.52 0.28 -6.61
CA VAL A 185 0.22 0.53 -6.00
C VAL A 185 -0.64 -0.72 -6.12
N SER A 186 -1.16 -1.19 -4.98
CA SER A 186 -2.04 -2.34 -4.93
C SER A 186 -3.51 -1.93 -5.03
N THR A 187 -4.37 -2.83 -5.50
CA THR A 187 -5.82 -2.67 -5.49
C THR A 187 -6.53 -4.01 -5.48
N VAL A 188 -7.71 -4.04 -4.86
CA VAL A 188 -8.62 -5.20 -4.96
C VAL A 188 -9.31 -5.27 -6.33
N GLY A 189 -9.18 -4.23 -7.16
CA GLY A 189 -9.86 -4.06 -8.44
C GLY A 189 -11.21 -3.36 -8.27
N VAL A 190 -11.19 -2.05 -8.43
CA VAL A 190 -12.39 -1.20 -8.41
C VAL A 190 -12.36 -0.23 -9.61
N PRO A 191 -13.48 0.36 -10.03
CA PRO A 191 -13.53 1.18 -11.25
C PRO A 191 -12.53 2.34 -11.31
N ALA A 192 -12.17 2.92 -10.18
CA ALA A 192 -11.16 3.98 -10.09
C ALA A 192 -9.75 3.53 -10.53
N MET A 193 -9.49 2.21 -10.64
CA MET A 193 -8.26 1.66 -11.21
C MET A 193 -8.00 2.18 -12.62
N LYS A 194 -9.04 2.41 -13.43
CA LYS A 194 -8.88 3.02 -14.76
C LYS A 194 -8.19 4.38 -14.65
N ARG A 195 -8.60 5.22 -13.72
CA ARG A 195 -8.00 6.54 -13.51
C ARG A 195 -6.52 6.46 -13.11
N PHE A 196 -6.14 5.48 -12.28
CA PHE A 196 -4.74 5.20 -11.98
C PHE A 196 -3.97 4.82 -13.23
N LEU A 197 -4.52 3.94 -14.05
CA LEU A 197 -3.92 3.49 -15.30
C LEU A 197 -3.68 4.64 -16.29
N ASP A 198 -4.60 5.60 -16.35
CA ASP A 198 -4.53 6.77 -17.24
C ASP A 198 -3.56 7.86 -16.72
N LYS A 199 -3.29 7.94 -15.42
CA LYS A 199 -2.61 9.08 -14.77
C LYS A 199 -1.26 8.78 -14.15
N SER A 200 -0.88 7.50 -14.00
CA SER A 200 0.34 7.09 -13.34
C SER A 200 1.10 6.04 -14.16
N GLU A 201 2.42 6.11 -14.15
CA GLU A 201 3.32 5.10 -14.72
C GLU A 201 3.88 4.13 -13.69
N CYS A 202 3.47 4.24 -12.43
CA CYS A 202 3.87 3.33 -11.37
C CYS A 202 3.35 1.91 -11.63
N HIS A 203 4.01 0.91 -11.05
CA HIS A 203 3.58 -0.47 -11.15
C HIS A 203 2.23 -0.69 -10.47
N LEU A 204 1.43 -1.60 -11.03
CA LEU A 204 0.15 -2.01 -10.47
C LEU A 204 0.25 -3.43 -9.92
N ALA A 205 -0.26 -3.64 -8.71
CA ALA A 205 -0.51 -4.96 -8.15
C ALA A 205 -2.01 -5.14 -7.95
N VAL A 206 -2.55 -6.28 -8.40
CA VAL A 206 -3.97 -6.59 -8.23
C VAL A 206 -4.14 -7.76 -7.28
N SER A 207 -4.87 -7.55 -6.20
CA SER A 207 -5.28 -8.60 -5.28
C SER A 207 -6.30 -9.53 -5.96
N MET A 208 -5.81 -10.62 -6.53
CA MET A 208 -6.65 -11.58 -7.24
C MET A 208 -7.21 -12.64 -6.29
N HIS A 209 -6.35 -13.37 -5.61
CA HIS A 209 -6.59 -14.41 -4.60
C HIS A 209 -7.49 -15.59 -5.04
N ASN A 210 -8.33 -15.44 -6.05
CA ASN A 210 -9.07 -16.52 -6.68
C ASN A 210 -9.45 -16.15 -8.13
N PRO A 211 -9.29 -17.06 -9.12
CA PRO A 211 -9.64 -16.77 -10.51
C PRO A 211 -11.14 -16.94 -10.82
N PHE A 212 -11.92 -17.54 -9.93
CA PHE A 212 -13.36 -17.74 -10.10
C PHE A 212 -14.15 -16.69 -9.32
N SER A 213 -14.97 -15.90 -10.01
CA SER A 213 -15.76 -14.80 -9.42
C SER A 213 -16.64 -15.27 -8.25
N ILE A 214 -17.29 -16.42 -8.35
CA ILE A 214 -18.16 -16.94 -7.28
C ILE A 214 -17.34 -17.24 -6.03
N GLU A 215 -16.18 -17.85 -6.15
CA GLU A 215 -15.30 -18.19 -5.04
C GLU A 215 -14.63 -16.92 -4.49
N ARG A 216 -14.18 -16.03 -5.39
CA ARG A 216 -13.57 -14.75 -4.99
C ARG A 216 -14.54 -13.88 -4.19
N ALA A 217 -15.81 -13.84 -4.57
CA ALA A 217 -16.84 -13.10 -3.84
C ALA A 217 -17.03 -13.57 -2.38
N LEU A 218 -16.68 -14.84 -2.08
CA LEU A 218 -16.74 -15.37 -0.72
C LEU A 218 -15.67 -14.79 0.21
N ILE A 219 -14.53 -14.35 -0.34
CA ILE A 219 -13.39 -13.82 0.42
C ILE A 219 -13.18 -12.32 0.21
N MET A 220 -13.63 -11.79 -0.92
CA MET A 220 -13.46 -10.38 -1.33
C MET A 220 -14.79 -9.78 -1.81
N PRO A 221 -15.52 -9.06 -0.95
CA PRO A 221 -16.78 -8.42 -1.33
C PRO A 221 -16.68 -7.45 -2.51
N ALA A 222 -15.49 -6.90 -2.78
CA ALA A 222 -15.19 -6.02 -3.92
C ALA A 222 -15.47 -6.69 -5.28
N GLU A 223 -15.52 -8.02 -5.35
CA GLU A 223 -15.94 -8.77 -6.56
C GLU A 223 -17.32 -8.35 -7.06
N LYS A 224 -18.21 -7.91 -6.16
CA LYS A 224 -19.55 -7.39 -6.50
C LYS A 224 -19.52 -5.98 -7.11
N ILE A 225 -18.42 -5.24 -6.92
CA ILE A 225 -18.24 -3.89 -7.47
C ILE A 225 -17.63 -3.99 -8.87
N MET A 226 -16.59 -4.82 -9.01
CA MET A 226 -15.90 -5.10 -10.26
C MET A 226 -15.34 -6.52 -10.21
N SER A 227 -15.82 -7.38 -11.09
CA SER A 227 -15.40 -8.77 -11.12
C SER A 227 -13.95 -8.93 -11.59
N VAL A 228 -13.30 -10.03 -11.18
CA VAL A 228 -11.94 -10.34 -11.63
C VAL A 228 -11.84 -10.39 -13.16
N THR A 229 -12.89 -10.82 -13.83
CA THR A 229 -12.96 -10.86 -15.29
C THR A 229 -12.98 -9.47 -15.91
N GLU A 230 -13.74 -8.52 -15.33
CA GLU A 230 -13.75 -7.12 -15.75
C GLU A 230 -12.41 -6.44 -15.49
N VAL A 231 -11.81 -6.69 -14.33
CA VAL A 231 -10.44 -6.21 -14.00
C VAL A 231 -9.45 -6.66 -15.09
N ILE A 232 -9.43 -7.94 -15.42
CA ILE A 232 -8.50 -8.48 -16.42
C ILE A 232 -8.83 -7.92 -17.82
N SER A 233 -10.11 -7.78 -18.17
CA SER A 233 -10.53 -7.18 -19.45
C SER A 233 -10.07 -5.73 -19.57
N LEU A 234 -10.14 -4.95 -18.49
CA LEU A 234 -9.61 -3.59 -18.45
C LEU A 234 -8.08 -3.59 -18.63
N LEU A 235 -7.36 -4.45 -17.90
CA LEU A 235 -5.90 -4.51 -17.98
C LEU A 235 -5.37 -4.89 -19.35
N LYS A 236 -6.08 -5.73 -20.10
CA LYS A 236 -5.72 -6.12 -21.47
C LYS A 236 -5.83 -4.97 -22.49
N GLN A 237 -6.46 -3.85 -22.15
CA GLN A 237 -6.57 -2.67 -23.00
C GLN A 237 -5.35 -1.74 -22.90
N TYR A 238 -4.44 -2.00 -21.94
CA TYR A 238 -3.26 -1.16 -21.71
C TYR A 238 -1.99 -1.83 -22.24
N ASP A 239 -1.05 -0.99 -22.69
CA ASP A 239 0.28 -1.44 -23.09
C ASP A 239 1.18 -1.66 -21.86
N TRP A 240 1.64 -2.88 -21.71
CA TRP A 240 2.55 -3.35 -20.65
C TRP A 240 3.97 -3.66 -21.17
N SER A 241 4.27 -3.31 -22.42
CA SER A 241 5.55 -3.64 -23.07
C SER A 241 6.73 -2.81 -22.59
N HIS A 242 6.48 -1.65 -21.99
CA HIS A 242 7.52 -0.71 -21.58
C HIS A 242 7.91 -0.83 -20.09
N GLN A 243 7.92 0.27 -19.37
CA GLN A 243 8.44 0.33 -18.01
C GLN A 243 7.45 -0.13 -16.96
N ARG A 244 6.18 0.08 -17.21
CA ARG A 244 5.08 -0.29 -16.35
C ARG A 244 4.82 -1.78 -16.41
N ARG A 245 4.49 -2.39 -15.30
CA ARG A 245 4.10 -3.81 -15.24
C ARG A 245 2.91 -4.01 -14.31
N VAL A 246 2.19 -5.10 -14.52
CA VAL A 246 1.15 -5.59 -13.63
C VAL A 246 1.59 -6.87 -12.94
N SER A 247 1.28 -6.98 -11.65
CA SER A 247 1.39 -8.21 -10.88
C SER A 247 0.05 -8.57 -10.27
N PHE A 248 -0.15 -9.85 -10.01
CA PHE A 248 -1.30 -10.37 -9.28
C PHE A 248 -0.82 -10.96 -7.97
N GLU A 249 -1.38 -10.46 -6.88
CA GLU A 249 -1.13 -10.98 -5.54
C GLU A 249 -2.11 -12.12 -5.27
N TYR A 250 -1.60 -13.27 -4.82
CA TYR A 250 -2.35 -14.50 -4.69
C TYR A 250 -2.01 -15.22 -3.40
N ILE A 251 -2.82 -15.02 -2.37
CA ILE A 251 -2.72 -15.77 -1.11
C ILE A 251 -3.16 -17.22 -1.40
N CYS A 252 -2.37 -18.18 -0.94
CA CYS A 252 -2.63 -19.59 -1.18
C CYS A 252 -3.31 -20.25 0.03
N TRP A 253 -4.51 -20.83 -0.20
CA TRP A 253 -5.25 -21.61 0.79
C TRP A 253 -5.41 -23.04 0.32
N ALA A 254 -5.04 -23.99 1.18
CA ALA A 254 -5.00 -25.42 0.89
C ALA A 254 -6.37 -25.95 0.40
N GLY A 255 -6.38 -26.51 -0.80
CA GLY A 255 -7.57 -27.08 -1.42
C GLY A 255 -8.64 -26.07 -1.86
N GLN A 256 -8.45 -24.77 -1.57
CA GLN A 256 -9.45 -23.74 -1.85
C GLN A 256 -9.16 -22.96 -3.15
N ASN A 257 -7.88 -22.63 -3.38
CA ASN A 257 -7.48 -21.86 -4.57
C ASN A 257 -6.14 -22.30 -5.18
N ASP A 258 -5.51 -23.34 -4.65
CA ASP A 258 -4.20 -23.86 -5.04
C ASP A 258 -4.25 -25.15 -5.87
N THR A 259 -5.43 -25.54 -6.36
CA THR A 259 -5.67 -26.79 -7.08
C THR A 259 -5.34 -26.68 -8.58
N PRO A 260 -5.19 -27.83 -9.31
CA PRO A 260 -4.99 -27.82 -10.77
C PRO A 260 -6.11 -27.11 -11.55
N ARG A 261 -7.35 -27.11 -11.03
CA ARG A 261 -8.47 -26.36 -11.61
C ARG A 261 -8.19 -24.85 -11.57
N HIS A 262 -7.71 -24.34 -10.43
CA HIS A 262 -7.38 -22.91 -10.27
C HIS A 262 -6.18 -22.50 -11.12
N ALA A 263 -5.14 -23.34 -11.17
CA ALA A 263 -3.97 -23.08 -12.00
C ALA A 263 -4.34 -22.97 -13.49
N LYS A 264 -5.17 -23.87 -14.00
CA LYS A 264 -5.66 -23.82 -15.39
C LYS A 264 -6.48 -22.56 -15.68
N GLU A 265 -7.34 -22.17 -14.75
CA GLU A 265 -8.16 -20.95 -14.91
C GLU A 265 -7.31 -19.68 -14.86
N LEU A 266 -6.30 -19.61 -13.98
CA LEU A 266 -5.32 -18.51 -13.97
C LEU A 266 -4.64 -18.37 -15.35
N LEU A 267 -4.16 -19.46 -15.93
CA LEU A 267 -3.54 -19.44 -17.26
C LEU A 267 -4.53 -18.97 -18.33
N ARG A 268 -5.78 -19.45 -18.27
CA ARG A 268 -6.83 -19.05 -19.22
C ARG A 268 -7.14 -17.55 -19.14
N LEU A 269 -7.32 -17.03 -17.93
CA LEU A 269 -7.66 -15.62 -17.70
C LEU A 269 -6.51 -14.68 -18.09
N LEU A 270 -5.28 -15.05 -17.74
CA LEU A 270 -4.09 -14.21 -17.94
C LEU A 270 -3.48 -14.34 -19.32
N LYS A 271 -4.00 -15.23 -20.18
CA LYS A 271 -3.51 -15.41 -21.54
C LYS A 271 -3.49 -14.07 -22.31
N GLY A 272 -2.33 -13.74 -22.86
CA GLY A 272 -2.11 -12.50 -23.63
C GLY A 272 -1.85 -11.25 -22.78
N LEU A 273 -1.78 -11.36 -21.46
CA LEU A 273 -1.40 -10.26 -20.58
C LEU A 273 0.04 -10.47 -20.08
N ASN A 274 0.93 -9.51 -20.35
CA ASN A 274 2.29 -9.53 -19.79
C ASN A 274 2.24 -9.18 -18.29
N CYS A 275 2.24 -10.20 -17.45
CA CYS A 275 2.09 -10.07 -16.01
C CYS A 275 2.93 -11.08 -15.24
N ARG A 276 2.91 -10.95 -13.91
CA ARG A 276 3.44 -11.98 -12.99
C ARG A 276 2.44 -12.28 -11.90
N ILE A 277 2.59 -13.43 -11.26
CA ILE A 277 1.87 -13.79 -10.05
C ILE A 277 2.85 -13.85 -8.89
N ASN A 278 2.49 -13.22 -7.77
CA ASN A 278 3.18 -13.34 -6.50
C ASN A 278 2.32 -14.21 -5.58
N LEU A 279 2.75 -15.43 -5.32
CA LEU A 279 2.13 -16.30 -4.34
C LEU A 279 2.51 -15.83 -2.94
N ILE A 280 1.51 -15.70 -2.08
CA ILE A 280 1.65 -15.22 -0.70
C ILE A 280 1.23 -16.36 0.23
N ARG A 281 2.08 -16.64 1.22
CA ARG A 281 1.74 -17.60 2.28
C ARG A 281 0.66 -16.98 3.18
N PHE A 282 -0.38 -17.74 3.48
CA PHE A 282 -1.39 -17.31 4.44
C PHE A 282 -0.89 -17.58 5.88
N HIS A 283 -1.12 -16.61 6.75
CA HIS A 283 -0.73 -16.70 8.17
C HIS A 283 -1.96 -16.91 9.03
N GLU A 284 -2.03 -18.04 9.72
CA GLU A 284 -3.22 -18.49 10.49
C GLU A 284 -3.59 -17.58 11.66
N GLY A 285 -2.67 -16.75 12.18
CA GLY A 285 -2.97 -15.78 13.25
C GLY A 285 -4.05 -14.73 12.92
N VAL A 286 -4.32 -14.53 11.63
CA VAL A 286 -5.34 -13.59 11.12
C VAL A 286 -6.76 -14.12 11.35
N GLU A 287 -6.96 -15.44 11.39
CA GLU A 287 -8.28 -16.05 11.51
C GLU A 287 -8.99 -15.72 12.83
N ASN A 288 -8.25 -15.60 13.94
CA ASN A 288 -8.83 -15.38 15.26
C ASN A 288 -9.40 -13.97 15.45
N VAL A 289 -8.95 -12.99 14.67
CA VAL A 289 -9.43 -11.60 14.74
C VAL A 289 -10.57 -11.34 13.75
N ALA A 290 -10.54 -12.00 12.58
CA ALA A 290 -11.57 -11.83 11.54
C ALA A 290 -12.89 -12.60 11.82
N ARG A 291 -12.91 -13.49 12.82
CA ARG A 291 -14.03 -14.42 13.10
C ARG A 291 -15.20 -13.87 13.91
N THR A 292 -15.36 -12.59 14.09
CA THR A 292 -16.52 -12.05 14.82
C THR A 292 -17.87 -12.22 14.10
N ASN A 293 -17.90 -12.75 12.86
CA ASN A 293 -19.13 -13.05 12.12
C ASN A 293 -19.18 -14.54 11.70
N LYS A 294 -19.92 -15.33 12.40
CA LYS A 294 -20.69 -16.60 12.12
C LYS A 294 -20.41 -17.47 10.89
N ASP A 295 -19.35 -17.27 10.14
CA ASP A 295 -18.98 -18.12 8.99
C ASP A 295 -17.81 -19.01 9.40
N GLU A 296 -18.10 -20.26 9.76
CA GLU A 296 -17.17 -21.28 10.30
C GLU A 296 -16.18 -21.83 9.26
N ARG A 297 -16.03 -21.20 8.08
CA ARG A 297 -15.14 -21.69 7.06
C ARG A 297 -13.67 -21.44 7.45
N HIS A 298 -12.99 -22.53 7.75
CA HIS A 298 -11.56 -22.54 7.97
C HIS A 298 -10.84 -22.52 6.61
N PHE A 299 -9.90 -21.58 6.44
CA PHE A 299 -9.03 -21.49 5.28
C PHE A 299 -7.58 -21.76 5.71
N PRO A 300 -7.15 -23.03 5.77
CA PRO A 300 -5.76 -23.34 6.11
C PRO A 300 -4.83 -22.85 5.00
N GLY A 301 -3.67 -22.34 5.38
CA GLY A 301 -2.62 -21.98 4.41
C GLY A 301 -2.14 -23.20 3.63
N SER A 302 -1.78 -23.00 2.36
CA SER A 302 -1.13 -24.03 1.56
C SER A 302 0.26 -24.35 2.11
N ASP A 303 0.65 -25.62 2.07
CA ASP A 303 2.01 -26.01 2.40
C ASP A 303 3.02 -25.58 1.30
N GLU A 304 4.30 -25.63 1.64
CA GLU A 304 5.37 -25.18 0.74
C GLU A 304 5.39 -25.96 -0.58
N LYS A 305 5.21 -27.29 -0.51
CA LYS A 305 5.23 -28.17 -1.70
C LYS A 305 4.11 -27.82 -2.67
N GLN A 306 2.92 -27.52 -2.15
CA GLN A 306 1.78 -27.13 -2.97
C GLN A 306 1.99 -25.75 -3.60
N MET A 307 2.56 -24.82 -2.85
CA MET A 307 2.93 -23.50 -3.40
C MET A 307 4.03 -23.60 -4.47
N GLU A 308 5.05 -24.42 -4.24
CA GLU A 308 6.10 -24.70 -5.23
C GLU A 308 5.53 -25.34 -6.50
N TRP A 309 4.67 -26.35 -6.34
CA TRP A 309 3.98 -26.95 -7.47
C TRP A 309 3.20 -25.91 -8.28
N LEU A 310 2.41 -25.05 -7.62
CA LEU A 310 1.63 -24.01 -8.30
C LEU A 310 2.53 -23.00 -9.03
N ARG A 311 3.62 -22.55 -8.39
CA ARG A 311 4.64 -21.68 -8.99
C ARG A 311 5.22 -22.29 -10.25
N ASP A 312 5.66 -23.55 -10.16
CA ASP A 312 6.37 -24.22 -11.24
C ASP A 312 5.41 -24.53 -12.39
N TYR A 313 4.19 -24.98 -12.09
CA TYR A 313 3.16 -25.21 -13.09
C TYR A 313 2.82 -23.94 -13.87
N LEU A 314 2.57 -22.82 -13.20
CA LEU A 314 2.26 -21.54 -13.86
C LEU A 314 3.44 -21.03 -14.66
N THR A 315 4.66 -21.12 -14.12
CA THR A 315 5.89 -20.65 -14.79
C THR A 315 6.18 -21.48 -16.03
N ALA A 316 6.08 -22.80 -15.97
CA ALA A 316 6.25 -23.70 -17.11
C ALA A 316 5.23 -23.44 -18.24
N ASN A 317 4.07 -22.87 -17.90
CA ASN A 317 3.03 -22.50 -18.86
C ASN A 317 3.02 -21.01 -19.24
N GLY A 318 4.13 -20.29 -19.00
CA GLY A 318 4.38 -18.94 -19.52
C GLY A 318 3.92 -17.79 -18.64
N VAL A 319 3.50 -18.02 -17.39
CA VAL A 319 3.19 -16.98 -16.43
C VAL A 319 4.27 -16.93 -15.34
N THR A 320 5.12 -15.91 -15.38
CA THR A 320 6.16 -15.73 -14.35
C THR A 320 5.53 -15.70 -12.96
N THR A 321 5.90 -16.66 -12.13
CA THR A 321 5.32 -16.80 -10.78
C THR A 321 6.42 -16.88 -9.74
N THR A 322 6.24 -16.17 -8.63
CA THR A 322 7.19 -16.15 -7.49
C THR A 322 6.44 -16.42 -6.19
N ILE A 323 7.12 -17.05 -5.23
CA ILE A 323 6.63 -17.15 -3.85
C ILE A 323 7.24 -15.99 -3.08
N ARG A 324 6.40 -15.10 -2.51
CA ARG A 324 6.88 -13.98 -1.70
C ARG A 324 7.36 -14.49 -0.36
N ARG A 325 8.51 -13.99 0.05
CA ARG A 325 9.01 -14.20 1.41
C ARG A 325 8.21 -13.33 2.37
N SER A 326 7.64 -13.94 3.39
CA SER A 326 6.99 -13.18 4.48
C SER A 326 8.04 -12.47 5.33
N ARG A 327 7.69 -11.30 5.84
CA ARG A 327 8.53 -10.47 6.67
C ARG A 327 7.74 -9.92 7.84
N GLY A 328 8.38 -9.82 9.02
CA GLY A 328 7.80 -9.21 10.22
C GLY A 328 6.56 -9.93 10.75
N GLU A 329 6.49 -11.25 10.60
CA GLU A 329 5.35 -12.07 11.07
C GLU A 329 5.16 -11.96 12.58
N ASP A 330 6.26 -11.99 13.33
CA ASP A 330 6.31 -11.91 14.79
C ASP A 330 5.78 -10.60 15.38
N ILE A 331 5.76 -9.55 14.56
CA ILE A 331 5.22 -8.23 14.91
C ILE A 331 3.93 -7.86 14.18
N LEU A 332 3.27 -8.83 13.54
CA LEU A 332 2.07 -8.62 12.73
C LEU A 332 2.27 -7.55 11.63
N ALA A 333 3.39 -7.61 10.91
CA ALA A 333 3.73 -6.69 9.84
C ALA A 333 3.62 -7.29 8.43
N ALA A 334 3.27 -8.57 8.30
CA ALA A 334 3.06 -9.20 7.02
C ALA A 334 1.77 -8.70 6.33
N CYS A 335 1.67 -8.92 5.01
CA CYS A 335 0.51 -8.48 4.23
C CYS A 335 -0.81 -8.99 4.80
N GLY A 336 -1.76 -8.09 5.01
CA GLY A 336 -3.08 -8.37 5.58
C GLY A 336 -3.12 -8.48 7.10
N MET A 337 -1.99 -8.32 7.81
CA MET A 337 -1.90 -8.46 9.27
C MET A 337 -1.90 -7.14 10.03
N LEU A 338 -1.94 -5.99 9.35
CA LEU A 338 -1.89 -4.68 10.00
C LEU A 338 -3.16 -4.42 10.81
N VAL A 339 -2.97 -4.16 12.08
CA VAL A 339 -4.01 -3.76 13.04
C VAL A 339 -3.43 -2.67 13.92
N ASN A 340 -4.21 -1.66 14.24
CA ASN A 340 -3.83 -0.62 15.19
C ASN A 340 -3.54 -1.24 16.56
N SER A 341 -2.26 -1.54 16.83
CA SER A 341 -1.83 -2.28 18.02
C SER A 341 -1.90 -1.48 19.34
N LEU A 342 -2.57 -0.33 19.38
CA LEU A 342 -2.93 0.34 20.64
C LEU A 342 -4.05 -0.40 21.40
N SER A 343 -4.82 -1.27 20.73
CA SER A 343 -5.93 -2.01 21.34
C SER A 343 -5.55 -3.34 21.98
N SER A 344 -4.29 -3.79 21.87
CA SER A 344 -3.87 -5.13 22.37
C SER A 344 -3.27 -5.16 23.79
N ASN A 345 -3.41 -4.08 24.57
CA ASN A 345 -3.12 -4.05 26.00
C ASN A 345 -4.42 -3.84 26.80
N ARG A 346 -5.37 -4.79 26.68
CA ARG A 346 -6.42 -5.00 27.69
C ARG A 346 -6.49 -6.47 28.05
#